data_d7e91c1636025ad59a47a74d166c9f44
#
_entry.id   d7e91c1636025ad59a47a74d166c9f44
#
_cell.length_a   1.000
_cell.length_b   1.000
_cell.length_c   1.000
_cell.angle_alpha   90.00
_cell.angle_beta   90.00
_cell.angle_gamma   90.00
#
_symmetry.space_group_name_H-M   'P 1'
#
loop_
_entity.id
_entity.type
_entity.pdbx_description
1 polymer ?
#
loop_
_entity_poly.entity_id
_entity_poly.type
_entity_poly.pdbx_seq_one_letter_code
_entity_poly.pdbx_strand_id
1 'polypeptide(L)'
;MPDQTPVQIAWVTRDLGATEAALSQLMGAKKWVRMPDVHFGPDTCTHRGQPADYVAHVSLSYAGDTQLELIEPVRGESIYTEFLDASGPGLHHVAIEAEDPEHLETMLGDAERGGASVVCRGTMPGGMSFAYLSAAMAGVPYLEVAHVPSEIRTFFDYVKQEQA
;
A
#
# COMPACT_ATOMS: atom_id res chain seq x y z
N MET A 1 0.10 -19.85 13.56
CA MET A 1 0.03 -18.85 12.47
C MET A 1 1.30 -18.93 11.66
N PRO A 2 1.21 -19.01 10.35
CA PRO A 2 2.41 -18.87 9.53
C PRO A 2 2.99 -17.46 9.73
N ASP A 3 4.30 -17.35 9.62
CA ASP A 3 4.98 -16.07 9.74
C ASP A 3 4.54 -15.15 8.62
N GLN A 4 4.21 -13.91 8.99
CA GLN A 4 3.81 -12.88 8.05
C GLN A 4 4.98 -11.93 7.85
N THR A 5 5.75 -12.15 6.79
CA THR A 5 6.92 -11.34 6.49
C THR A 5 6.50 -9.99 5.91
N PRO A 6 6.90 -8.86 6.53
CA PRO A 6 6.69 -7.56 5.93
C PRO A 6 7.47 -7.45 4.61
N VAL A 7 6.78 -7.06 3.54
CA VAL A 7 7.37 -6.98 2.20
C VAL A 7 7.45 -5.56 1.65
N GLN A 8 6.72 -4.64 2.28
CA GLN A 8 6.62 -3.25 1.83
C GLN A 8 6.53 -2.30 3.01
N ILE A 9 7.15 -1.14 2.87
CA ILE A 9 6.96 0.01 3.75
C ILE A 9 6.47 1.16 2.87
N ALA A 10 5.42 1.86 3.31
CA ALA A 10 4.79 2.90 2.50
C ALA A 10 4.65 4.21 3.26
N TRP A 11 4.87 5.31 2.55
CA TRP A 11 4.72 6.68 3.04
C TRP A 11 3.63 7.39 2.25
N VAL A 12 2.94 8.31 2.91
CA VAL A 12 2.06 9.27 2.26
C VAL A 12 2.77 10.62 2.27
N THR A 13 2.77 11.29 1.15
CA THR A 13 3.49 12.54 0.95
C THR A 13 2.65 13.54 0.15
N ARG A 14 3.02 14.82 0.23
CA ARG A 14 2.49 15.88 -0.62
C ARG A 14 3.40 16.18 -1.81
N ASP A 15 4.58 15.55 -1.87
CA ASP A 15 5.59 15.80 -2.90
C ASP A 15 6.40 14.53 -3.14
N LEU A 16 6.03 13.76 -4.17
CA LEU A 16 6.74 12.52 -4.52
C LEU A 16 8.23 12.77 -4.74
N GLY A 17 8.58 13.80 -5.51
CA GLY A 17 9.97 14.06 -5.87
C GLY A 17 10.87 14.32 -4.67
N ALA A 18 10.40 15.10 -3.71
CA ALA A 18 11.16 15.38 -2.49
C ALA A 18 11.35 14.13 -1.64
N THR A 19 10.31 13.32 -1.51
CA THR A 19 10.37 12.09 -0.71
C THR A 19 11.23 11.02 -1.40
N GLU A 20 11.12 10.88 -2.72
CA GLU A 20 11.98 10.00 -3.50
C GLU A 20 13.46 10.34 -3.29
N ALA A 21 13.80 11.62 -3.39
CA ALA A 21 15.17 12.07 -3.20
C ALA A 21 15.69 11.77 -1.79
N ALA A 22 14.88 12.02 -0.76
CA ALA A 22 15.25 11.76 0.63
C ALA A 22 15.49 10.27 0.87
N LEU A 23 14.59 9.40 0.41
CA LEU A 23 14.72 7.95 0.62
C LEU A 23 15.84 7.36 -0.24
N SER A 24 16.09 7.89 -1.42
CA SER A 24 17.26 7.48 -2.21
C SER A 24 18.55 7.75 -1.46
N GLN A 25 18.66 8.90 -0.81
CA GLN A 25 19.83 9.26 -0.02
C GLN A 25 19.95 8.42 1.26
N LEU A 26 18.84 8.21 1.96
CA LEU A 26 18.87 7.57 3.29
C LEU A 26 18.84 6.05 3.22
N MET A 27 18.16 5.46 2.24
CA MET A 27 17.93 4.02 2.15
C MET A 27 18.55 3.37 0.92
N GLY A 28 19.15 4.15 0.05
CA GLY A 28 19.86 3.62 -1.11
C GLY A 28 18.98 3.19 -2.27
N ALA A 29 17.71 3.59 -2.28
CA ALA A 29 16.83 3.36 -3.44
C ALA A 29 17.38 4.14 -4.64
N LYS A 30 17.60 3.46 -5.77
CA LYS A 30 18.29 4.07 -6.91
C LYS A 30 17.34 4.62 -7.96
N LYS A 31 16.25 3.89 -8.22
CA LYS A 31 15.27 4.27 -9.24
C LYS A 31 13.87 4.13 -8.71
N TRP A 32 13.04 5.09 -9.06
CA TRP A 32 11.62 5.12 -8.72
C TRP A 32 10.79 4.96 -9.99
N VAL A 33 9.82 4.05 -9.94
CA VAL A 33 8.87 3.84 -11.04
C VAL A 33 7.55 4.45 -10.62
N ARG A 34 7.14 5.50 -11.32
CA ARG A 34 5.91 6.23 -11.00
C ARG A 34 4.72 5.68 -11.79
N MET A 35 3.61 5.57 -11.11
CA MET A 35 2.30 5.28 -11.70
C MET A 35 1.40 6.49 -11.39
N PRO A 36 1.28 7.43 -12.36
CA PRO A 36 0.45 8.60 -12.14
C PRO A 36 -1.04 8.26 -12.25
N ASP A 37 -1.86 9.02 -11.54
CA ASP A 37 -3.32 9.00 -11.65
C ASP A 37 -3.93 7.60 -11.48
N VAL A 38 -3.48 6.85 -10.48
CA VAL A 38 -4.09 5.56 -10.14
C VAL A 38 -5.48 5.82 -9.58
N HIS A 39 -6.50 5.27 -10.22
CA HIS A 39 -7.89 5.46 -9.83
C HIS A 39 -8.40 4.28 -9.00
N PHE A 40 -8.84 4.57 -7.80
CA PHE A 40 -9.50 3.64 -6.90
C PHE A 40 -10.99 3.92 -6.96
N GLY A 41 -11.68 3.24 -7.87
CA GLY A 41 -13.05 3.56 -8.24
C GLY A 41 -14.12 2.78 -7.48
N PRO A 42 -15.37 3.25 -7.55
CA PRO A 42 -16.46 2.71 -6.74
C PRO A 42 -16.89 1.30 -7.12
N ASP A 43 -16.57 0.86 -8.34
CA ASP A 43 -16.96 -0.48 -8.81
C ASP A 43 -16.15 -1.60 -8.15
N THR A 44 -14.93 -1.29 -7.67
CA THR A 44 -14.01 -2.30 -7.17
C THR A 44 -13.40 -1.98 -5.81
N CYS A 45 -13.58 -0.77 -5.30
CA CYS A 45 -12.96 -0.33 -4.05
C CYS A 45 -13.99 0.21 -3.05
N THR A 46 -13.73 -0.02 -1.78
CA THR A 46 -14.55 0.51 -0.68
C THR A 46 -13.68 1.25 0.33
N HIS A 47 -14.27 2.25 0.99
CA HIS A 47 -13.69 2.99 2.08
C HIS A 47 -14.72 3.06 3.20
N ARG A 48 -14.40 2.47 4.34
CA ARG A 48 -15.28 2.37 5.50
C ARG A 48 -16.65 1.77 5.14
N GLY A 49 -16.64 0.75 4.26
CA GLY A 49 -17.84 0.04 3.84
C GLY A 49 -18.66 0.73 2.74
N GLN A 50 -18.26 1.92 2.30
CA GLN A 50 -18.93 2.65 1.24
C GLN A 50 -18.10 2.61 -0.05
N PRO A 51 -18.72 2.74 -1.24
CA PRO A 51 -17.97 2.83 -2.48
C PRO A 51 -16.93 3.96 -2.42
N ALA A 52 -15.70 3.66 -2.81
CA ALA A 52 -14.61 4.63 -2.83
C ALA A 52 -14.47 5.28 -4.21
N ASP A 53 -14.04 6.52 -4.26
CA ASP A 53 -13.68 7.18 -5.51
C ASP A 53 -12.58 8.20 -5.23
N TYR A 54 -11.33 7.77 -5.41
CA TYR A 54 -10.18 8.65 -5.22
C TYR A 54 -9.07 8.29 -6.19
N VAL A 55 -8.18 9.26 -6.41
CA VAL A 55 -7.02 9.14 -7.30
C VAL A 55 -5.77 9.50 -6.53
N ALA A 56 -4.70 8.73 -6.75
CA ALA A 56 -3.40 9.00 -6.16
C ALA A 56 -2.28 8.72 -7.18
N HIS A 57 -1.19 9.47 -7.06
CA HIS A 57 0.06 9.09 -7.70
C HIS A 57 0.79 8.11 -6.80
N VAL A 58 1.32 7.05 -7.38
CA VAL A 58 2.08 6.02 -6.66
C VAL A 58 3.48 5.95 -7.24
N SER A 59 4.48 5.79 -6.37
CA SER A 59 5.87 5.59 -6.79
C SER A 59 6.45 4.40 -6.05
N LEU A 60 7.13 3.51 -6.76
CA LEU A 60 7.71 2.30 -6.20
C LEU A 60 9.21 2.25 -6.42
N SER A 61 9.92 1.75 -5.41
CA SER A 61 11.34 1.42 -5.47
C SER A 61 11.63 0.24 -4.54
N TYR A 62 12.90 -0.09 -4.38
CA TYR A 62 13.34 -1.14 -3.44
C TYR A 62 14.61 -0.69 -2.71
N ALA A 63 14.69 -1.06 -1.44
CA ALA A 63 15.90 -1.04 -0.65
C ALA A 63 16.19 -2.51 -0.27
N GLY A 64 17.17 -3.13 -0.93
CA GLY A 64 17.35 -4.58 -0.82
C GLY A 64 16.11 -5.33 -1.30
N ASP A 65 15.56 -6.18 -0.44
CA ASP A 65 14.37 -6.97 -0.74
C ASP A 65 13.07 -6.31 -0.29
N THR A 66 13.14 -5.13 0.33
CA THR A 66 11.96 -4.42 0.83
C THR A 66 11.47 -3.42 -0.21
N GLN A 67 10.21 -3.55 -0.61
CA GLN A 67 9.59 -2.57 -1.50
C GLN A 67 9.29 -1.29 -0.72
N LEU A 68 9.62 -0.15 -1.35
CA LEU A 68 9.27 1.17 -0.84
C LEU A 68 8.18 1.74 -1.71
N GLU A 69 7.09 2.21 -1.09
CA GLU A 69 5.98 2.81 -1.81
C GLU A 69 5.72 4.22 -1.30
N LEU A 70 5.51 5.13 -2.24
CA LEU A 70 5.09 6.49 -1.94
C LEU A 70 3.73 6.74 -2.56
N ILE A 71 2.86 7.40 -1.82
CA ILE A 71 1.51 7.72 -2.25
C ILE A 71 1.27 9.22 -2.08
N GLU A 72 0.92 9.89 -3.17
CA GLU A 72 0.56 11.29 -3.16
C GLU A 72 -0.91 11.42 -3.60
N PRO A 73 -1.84 11.75 -2.69
CA PRO A 73 -3.25 11.90 -3.05
C PRO A 73 -3.44 13.04 -4.05
N VAL A 74 -4.31 12.81 -5.04
CA VAL A 74 -4.65 13.78 -6.09
C VAL A 74 -6.04 14.35 -5.87
N ARG A 75 -7.06 13.48 -5.67
CA ARG A 75 -8.44 13.89 -5.43
C ARG A 75 -9.20 12.81 -4.67
N GLY A 76 -10.32 13.21 -4.08
CA GLY A 76 -11.23 12.32 -3.37
C GLY A 76 -10.80 12.03 -1.94
N GLU A 77 -11.75 11.59 -1.13
CA GLU A 77 -11.48 11.22 0.26
C GLU A 77 -10.90 9.81 0.33
N SER A 78 -9.84 9.65 1.11
CA SER A 78 -9.16 8.37 1.28
C SER A 78 -8.50 8.30 2.64
N ILE A 79 -8.04 7.11 3.02
CA ILE A 79 -7.22 6.96 4.23
C ILE A 79 -5.92 7.76 4.11
N TYR A 80 -5.46 8.05 2.89
CA TYR A 80 -4.26 8.85 2.64
C TYR A 80 -4.48 10.34 2.93
N THR A 81 -5.59 10.91 2.46
CA THR A 81 -5.94 12.30 2.76
C THR A 81 -6.25 12.50 4.24
N GLU A 82 -6.95 11.54 4.86
CA GLU A 82 -7.20 11.56 6.30
C GLU A 82 -5.89 11.60 7.09
N PHE A 83 -4.93 10.78 6.69
CA PHE A 83 -3.62 10.73 7.35
C PHE A 83 -2.85 12.05 7.20
N LEU A 84 -2.81 12.62 6.00
CA LEU A 84 -2.15 13.90 5.76
C LEU A 84 -2.78 15.04 6.57
N ASP A 85 -4.11 15.07 6.66
CA ASP A 85 -4.83 16.09 7.41
C ASP A 85 -4.60 15.98 8.91
N ALA A 86 -4.50 14.75 9.43
CA ALA A 86 -4.34 14.52 10.86
C ALA A 86 -2.88 14.61 11.32
N SER A 87 -1.92 14.15 10.51
CA SER A 87 -0.54 13.93 10.94
C SER A 87 0.50 14.59 10.05
N GLY A 88 0.13 15.05 8.85
CA GLY A 88 1.10 15.47 7.84
C GLY A 88 1.79 14.28 7.16
N PRO A 89 2.75 14.54 6.26
CA PRO A 89 3.48 13.48 5.56
C PRO A 89 4.21 12.54 6.52
N GLY A 90 4.26 11.26 6.18
CA GLY A 90 4.97 10.29 7.01
C GLY A 90 4.67 8.85 6.68
N LEU A 91 5.16 7.97 7.54
CA LEU A 91 4.97 6.53 7.44
C LEU A 91 3.50 6.17 7.61
N HIS A 92 2.94 5.46 6.66
CA HIS A 92 1.50 5.18 6.61
C HIS A 92 1.19 3.71 6.90
N HIS A 93 1.86 2.79 6.24
CA HIS A 93 1.59 1.37 6.43
C HIS A 93 2.78 0.48 6.15
N VAL A 94 2.65 -0.74 6.65
CA VAL A 94 3.49 -1.89 6.33
C VAL A 94 2.60 -2.91 5.64
N ALA A 95 3.10 -3.60 4.63
CA ALA A 95 2.32 -4.59 3.90
C ALA A 95 2.86 -6.00 4.08
N ILE A 96 1.94 -6.95 4.15
CA ILE A 96 2.20 -8.39 4.09
C ILE A 96 1.38 -8.96 2.93
N GLU A 97 1.75 -10.17 2.44
CA GLU A 97 1.09 -10.77 1.29
C GLU A 97 0.34 -12.03 1.66
N ALA A 98 -0.84 -12.18 1.05
CA ALA A 98 -1.59 -13.43 1.04
C ALA A 98 -1.16 -14.27 -0.17
N GLU A 99 -1.22 -15.60 -0.03
CA GLU A 99 -0.82 -16.52 -1.10
C GLU A 99 -1.79 -16.52 -2.29
N ASP A 100 -3.06 -16.32 -2.00
CA ASP A 100 -4.14 -16.29 -2.99
C ASP A 100 -5.34 -15.50 -2.43
N PRO A 101 -6.39 -15.24 -3.24
CA PRO A 101 -7.56 -14.48 -2.77
C PRO A 101 -8.30 -15.12 -1.59
N GLU A 102 -8.35 -16.44 -1.52
CA GLU A 102 -9.00 -17.14 -0.41
C GLU A 102 -8.20 -16.97 0.89
N HIS A 103 -6.89 -17.05 0.80
CA HIS A 103 -5.99 -16.81 1.94
C HIS A 103 -6.14 -15.37 2.44
N LEU A 104 -6.29 -14.40 1.52
CA LEU A 104 -6.56 -13.01 1.89
C LEU A 104 -7.80 -12.91 2.77
N GLU A 105 -8.92 -13.51 2.35
CA GLU A 105 -10.16 -13.47 3.14
C GLU A 105 -9.99 -14.14 4.52
N THR A 106 -9.25 -15.23 4.58
CA THR A 106 -8.93 -15.92 5.84
C THR A 106 -8.14 -15.00 6.78
N MET A 107 -7.11 -14.33 6.26
CA MET A 107 -6.29 -13.40 7.04
C MET A 107 -7.12 -12.24 7.58
N LEU A 108 -8.01 -11.68 6.76
CA LEU A 108 -8.88 -10.58 7.19
C LEU A 108 -9.84 -11.03 8.27
N GLY A 109 -10.46 -12.20 8.12
CA GLY A 109 -11.36 -12.76 9.12
C GLY A 109 -10.65 -13.03 10.46
N ASP A 110 -9.44 -13.55 10.42
CA ASP A 110 -8.63 -13.78 11.63
C ASP A 110 -8.30 -12.46 12.33
N ALA A 111 -7.92 -11.44 11.54
CA ALA A 111 -7.61 -10.13 12.09
C ALA A 111 -8.82 -9.48 12.75
N GLU A 112 -10.00 -9.57 12.13
CA GLU A 112 -11.24 -9.03 12.69
C GLU A 112 -11.64 -9.74 13.97
N ARG A 113 -11.48 -11.05 14.05
CA ARG A 113 -11.71 -11.81 15.28
C ARG A 113 -10.74 -11.39 16.39
N GLY A 114 -9.55 -10.94 16.03
CA GLY A 114 -8.55 -10.40 16.95
C GLY A 114 -8.78 -8.94 17.33
N GLY A 115 -9.83 -8.30 16.83
CA GLY A 115 -10.18 -6.91 17.16
C GLY A 115 -9.74 -5.84 16.16
N ALA A 116 -9.11 -6.22 15.06
CA ALA A 116 -8.77 -5.27 13.98
C ALA A 116 -10.01 -4.95 13.15
N SER A 117 -9.99 -3.80 12.46
CA SER A 117 -11.06 -3.40 11.54
C SER A 117 -10.52 -3.26 10.13
N VAL A 118 -11.24 -3.80 9.15
CA VAL A 118 -10.97 -3.55 7.74
C VAL A 118 -11.50 -2.16 7.40
N VAL A 119 -10.60 -1.24 7.09
CA VAL A 119 -10.95 0.17 6.85
C VAL A 119 -11.18 0.46 5.37
N CYS A 120 -10.40 -0.17 4.53
CA CYS A 120 -10.43 0.07 3.09
C CYS A 120 -10.04 -1.22 2.38
N ARG A 121 -10.66 -1.51 1.24
CA ARG A 121 -10.26 -2.66 0.44
C ARG A 121 -10.65 -2.49 -1.02
N GLY A 122 -10.04 -3.27 -1.90
CA GLY A 122 -10.35 -3.22 -3.31
C GLY A 122 -9.61 -4.24 -4.15
N THR A 123 -9.97 -4.24 -5.43
CA THR A 123 -9.28 -5.01 -6.47
C THR A 123 -8.91 -4.04 -7.58
N MET A 124 -7.64 -4.04 -7.96
CA MET A 124 -7.10 -3.15 -8.98
C MET A 124 -7.05 -3.84 -10.34
N PRO A 125 -6.95 -3.08 -11.45
CA PRO A 125 -6.66 -3.67 -12.75
C PRO A 125 -5.43 -4.58 -12.68
N GLY A 126 -5.49 -5.73 -13.34
CA GLY A 126 -4.45 -6.77 -13.23
C GLY A 126 -4.71 -7.78 -12.13
N GLY A 127 -5.76 -7.58 -11.31
CA GLY A 127 -6.24 -8.56 -10.34
C GLY A 127 -5.60 -8.49 -8.96
N MET A 128 -4.79 -7.47 -8.68
CA MET A 128 -4.24 -7.27 -7.33
C MET A 128 -5.37 -6.88 -6.38
N SER A 129 -5.56 -7.67 -5.32
CA SER A 129 -6.52 -7.38 -4.26
C SER A 129 -5.78 -6.90 -3.03
N PHE A 130 -6.37 -5.94 -2.32
CA PHE A 130 -5.76 -5.38 -1.12
C PHE A 130 -6.82 -5.07 -0.06
N ALA A 131 -6.38 -4.99 1.18
CA ALA A 131 -7.17 -4.47 2.29
C ALA A 131 -6.26 -3.79 3.31
N TYR A 132 -6.74 -2.72 3.90
CA TYR A 132 -6.07 -2.02 4.98
C TYR A 132 -6.77 -2.30 6.29
N LEU A 133 -5.99 -2.78 7.26
CA LEU A 133 -6.45 -3.01 8.63
C LEU A 133 -5.98 -1.87 9.53
N SER A 134 -6.84 -1.45 10.46
CA SER A 134 -6.43 -0.54 11.53
C SER A 134 -5.38 -1.24 12.40
N ALA A 135 -4.24 -0.60 12.63
CA ALA A 135 -3.12 -1.20 13.35
C ALA A 135 -2.52 -0.28 14.41
N ALA A 136 -3.33 0.68 14.89
CA ALA A 136 -2.87 1.64 15.90
C ALA A 136 -2.34 0.96 17.17
N MET A 137 -2.90 -0.19 17.53
CA MET A 137 -2.45 -0.97 18.70
C MET A 137 -1.02 -1.51 18.52
N ALA A 138 -0.55 -1.64 17.28
CA ALA A 138 0.81 -2.07 16.97
C ALA A 138 1.76 -0.89 16.71
N GLY A 139 1.27 0.34 16.86
CA GLY A 139 2.06 1.54 16.63
C GLY A 139 2.23 1.90 15.16
N VAL A 140 1.47 1.27 14.27
CA VAL A 140 1.45 1.56 12.83
C VAL A 140 0.05 2.05 12.48
N PRO A 141 -0.11 3.12 11.69
CA PRO A 141 -1.45 3.58 11.30
C PRO A 141 -2.28 2.47 10.64
N TYR A 142 -1.69 1.76 9.66
CA TYR A 142 -2.36 0.68 8.96
C TYR A 142 -1.42 -0.48 8.67
N LEU A 143 -2.00 -1.66 8.60
CA LEU A 143 -1.37 -2.84 8.01
C LEU A 143 -2.11 -3.17 6.71
N GLU A 144 -1.39 -3.24 5.60
CA GLU A 144 -1.97 -3.70 4.34
C GLU A 144 -1.77 -5.20 4.20
N VAL A 145 -2.82 -5.90 3.76
CA VAL A 145 -2.74 -7.29 3.32
C VAL A 145 -3.09 -7.30 1.84
N ALA A 146 -2.22 -7.86 1.01
CA ALA A 146 -2.42 -7.86 -0.43
C ALA A 146 -2.22 -9.25 -1.02
N HIS A 147 -3.01 -9.58 -2.05
CA HIS A 147 -2.72 -10.69 -2.94
C HIS A 147 -2.15 -10.12 -4.24
N VAL A 148 -0.94 -10.56 -4.59
CA VAL A 148 -0.20 -10.10 -5.76
C VAL A 148 -0.21 -11.21 -6.81
N PRO A 149 -1.01 -11.08 -7.88
CA PRO A 149 -1.01 -12.08 -8.95
C PRO A 149 0.28 -12.03 -9.76
N SER A 150 0.52 -13.07 -10.57
CA SER A 150 1.78 -13.25 -11.30
C SER A 150 2.12 -12.07 -12.23
N GLU A 151 1.14 -11.47 -12.87
CA GLU A 151 1.34 -10.29 -13.74
C GLU A 151 1.91 -9.10 -12.97
N ILE A 152 1.34 -8.83 -11.78
CA ILE A 152 1.82 -7.75 -10.92
C ILE A 152 3.18 -8.11 -10.30
N ARG A 153 3.39 -9.39 -9.97
CA ARG A 153 4.69 -9.86 -9.50
C ARG A 153 5.79 -9.58 -10.53
N THR A 154 5.51 -9.81 -11.80
CA THR A 154 6.45 -9.50 -12.88
C THR A 154 6.79 -8.01 -12.91
N PHE A 155 5.80 -7.15 -12.71
CA PHE A 155 6.03 -5.70 -12.64
C PHE A 155 6.88 -5.33 -11.41
N PHE A 156 6.60 -5.90 -10.24
CA PHE A 156 7.40 -5.65 -9.04
C PHE A 156 8.83 -6.14 -9.21
N ASP A 157 9.04 -7.29 -9.84
CA ASP A 157 10.37 -7.79 -10.15
C ASP A 157 11.14 -6.84 -11.07
N TYR A 158 10.46 -6.25 -12.04
CA TYR A 158 11.04 -5.22 -12.91
C TYR A 158 11.51 -4.01 -12.09
N VAL A 159 10.67 -3.49 -11.18
CA VAL A 159 11.04 -2.36 -10.32
C VAL A 159 12.28 -2.68 -9.49
N LYS A 160 12.34 -3.92 -8.96
CA LYS A 160 13.49 -4.37 -8.18
C LYS A 160 14.77 -4.48 -9.03
N GLN A 161 14.67 -5.00 -10.25
CA GLN A 161 15.80 -5.11 -11.17
C GLN A 161 16.36 -3.75 -11.57
N GLU A 162 15.53 -2.72 -11.64
CA GLU A 162 15.96 -1.37 -11.95
C GLU A 162 16.92 -0.77 -10.90
N GLN A 163 17.02 -1.38 -9.73
CA GLN A 163 17.95 -0.95 -8.66
C GLN A 163 19.39 -1.43 -8.90
N ALA A 164 19.60 -2.35 -9.82
CA ALA A 164 20.93 -2.92 -10.08
C ALA A 164 21.91 -1.90 -10.71
#